data_18dc7a04ad2c99e92fe88592bc3f4a9c
#
_entry.id   18dc7a04ad2c99e92fe88592bc3f4a9c
#
_cell.length_a   1.000
_cell.length_b   1.000
_cell.length_c   1.000
_cell.angle_alpha   90.00
_cell.angle_beta   90.00
_cell.angle_gamma   90.00
#
_symmetry.space_group_name_H-M   'P 1'
#
loop_
_entity.id
_entity.type
_entity.pdbx_description
1 polymer ?
#
loop_
_entity_poly.entity_id
_entity_poly.type
_entity_poly.pdbx_seq_one_letter_code
_entity_poly.pdbx_strand_id
1 'polypeptide(L)'
;MKYNKLVKTLAIAMASMGLISNASAQEDRSYILATASTGGTYYPVGVALATLSKVKLAPKQHFSLAAISSAGSGENVKLLNENEAQFAILQGLYGAWAWQGLGPYEKSGRQTQLRSVSMLWQNVEHFIVRSDLAKTGTVSDLENLNGKKFSIGKKNSGTENSGRQIMQGLSVDPEQFKLAFMGYGGSASALQNGTIDGMNTPAGVPVGAVTQAFAALGEDIQILSFTDAQIKQANGDYNIWTKYEIPANTYPGVDKPITTIAQPNFLAVREDISEEDVYQLTKAIYENLPFLQGIHKATKAMALEKGIAGLPVPLHPGAARYYKEVGIEIPSELIVD
;
A
#
# COMPACT_ATOMS: atom_id res chain seq x y z
N MET A 1 -61.71 23.01 -52.12
CA MET A 1 -61.32 23.59 -50.81
C MET A 1 -61.13 22.51 -49.69
N LYS A 2 -60.47 21.40 -49.98
CA LYS A 2 -60.27 20.30 -48.99
C LYS A 2 -58.83 19.81 -48.90
N TYR A 3 -57.87 20.40 -49.61
CA TYR A 3 -56.46 19.94 -49.64
C TYR A 3 -55.53 20.67 -48.66
N ASN A 4 -55.90 21.82 -48.07
CA ASN A 4 -55.04 22.65 -47.23
C ASN A 4 -55.09 22.34 -45.72
N LYS A 5 -55.96 21.41 -45.28
CA LYS A 5 -56.00 21.00 -43.87
C LYS A 5 -55.13 19.79 -43.53
N LEU A 6 -54.79 18.95 -44.54
CA LEU A 6 -53.98 17.76 -44.32
C LEU A 6 -52.48 18.05 -44.23
N VAL A 7 -52.00 19.11 -44.87
CA VAL A 7 -50.57 19.51 -44.86
C VAL A 7 -50.14 20.18 -43.57
N LYS A 8 -51.07 20.85 -42.86
CA LYS A 8 -50.76 21.50 -41.57
C LYS A 8 -50.67 20.53 -40.38
N THR A 9 -51.34 19.35 -40.49
CA THR A 9 -51.33 18.36 -39.41
C THR A 9 -50.10 17.47 -39.49
N LEU A 10 -49.47 17.30 -40.67
CA LEU A 10 -48.26 16.53 -40.84
C LEU A 10 -46.98 17.31 -40.44
N ALA A 11 -47.00 18.63 -40.51
CA ALA A 11 -45.87 19.48 -40.12
C ALA A 11 -45.69 19.64 -38.59
N ILE A 12 -46.75 19.40 -37.83
CA ILE A 12 -46.68 19.46 -36.33
C ILE A 12 -46.22 18.10 -35.75
N ALA A 13 -46.44 16.99 -36.46
CA ALA A 13 -45.97 15.66 -36.01
C ALA A 13 -44.46 15.42 -36.24
N MET A 14 -43.79 16.20 -37.12
CA MET A 14 -42.34 16.09 -37.36
C MET A 14 -41.49 17.00 -36.46
N ALA A 15 -42.09 17.96 -35.76
CA ALA A 15 -41.37 18.86 -34.85
C ALA A 15 -41.22 18.30 -33.42
N SER A 16 -41.87 17.17 -33.09
CA SER A 16 -41.79 16.54 -31.77
C SER A 16 -40.84 15.32 -31.70
N MET A 17 -40.12 15.00 -32.79
CA MET A 17 -39.17 13.86 -32.87
C MET A 17 -37.70 14.28 -32.70
N GLY A 18 -37.39 15.50 -32.25
CA GLY A 18 -36.08 16.12 -32.25
C GLY A 18 -35.41 16.25 -30.89
N LEU A 19 -35.90 15.62 -29.83
CA LEU A 19 -35.24 15.65 -28.50
C LEU A 19 -35.17 14.24 -27.91
N ILE A 20 -34.64 13.29 -28.67
CA ILE A 20 -33.99 12.16 -28.05
C ILE A 20 -32.65 12.71 -27.55
N SER A 21 -32.64 13.22 -26.30
CA SER A 21 -31.43 13.41 -25.54
C SER A 21 -30.70 12.06 -25.57
N ASN A 22 -29.59 11.99 -26.31
CA ASN A 22 -28.61 10.95 -26.10
C ASN A 22 -28.14 11.13 -24.65
N ALA A 23 -28.87 10.58 -23.69
CA ALA A 23 -28.31 10.22 -22.41
C ALA A 23 -27.29 9.12 -22.77
N SER A 24 -26.07 9.54 -23.07
CA SER A 24 -24.92 8.65 -23.15
C SER A 24 -24.92 7.93 -21.80
N ALA A 25 -25.29 6.66 -21.78
CA ALA A 25 -25.17 5.85 -20.58
C ALA A 25 -23.69 5.94 -20.18
N GLN A 26 -23.43 6.53 -19.02
CA GLN A 26 -22.07 6.66 -18.52
C GLN A 26 -21.54 5.24 -18.33
N GLU A 27 -20.44 4.90 -19.03
CA GLU A 27 -19.87 3.58 -19.01
C GLU A 27 -19.29 3.22 -17.62
N ASP A 28 -19.57 2.01 -17.15
CA ASP A 28 -19.02 1.54 -15.88
C ASP A 28 -17.51 1.36 -15.98
N ARG A 29 -16.77 2.06 -15.13
CA ARG A 29 -15.31 1.98 -15.04
C ARG A 29 -14.92 1.10 -13.85
N SER A 30 -14.24 0.01 -14.13
CA SER A 30 -13.72 -0.90 -13.11
C SER A 30 -12.20 -0.94 -13.20
N TYR A 31 -11.55 -0.50 -12.14
CA TYR A 31 -10.10 -0.43 -12.03
C TYR A 31 -9.54 -1.50 -11.10
N ILE A 32 -8.35 -1.98 -11.39
CA ILE A 32 -7.63 -2.93 -10.54
C ILE A 32 -6.79 -2.17 -9.52
N LEU A 33 -6.92 -2.59 -8.24
CA LEU A 33 -6.09 -2.15 -7.13
C LEU A 33 -5.12 -3.28 -6.74
N ALA A 34 -3.85 -3.15 -7.07
CA ALA A 34 -2.82 -4.09 -6.68
C ALA A 34 -2.44 -3.91 -5.20
N THR A 35 -2.39 -5.01 -4.45
CA THR A 35 -2.14 -5.01 -3.01
C THR A 35 -0.86 -5.78 -2.66
N ALA A 36 -0.95 -6.86 -1.89
CA ALA A 36 0.16 -7.76 -1.59
C ALA A 36 -0.35 -9.11 -1.06
N SER A 37 0.48 -9.80 -0.27
CA SER A 37 0.17 -11.05 0.40
C SER A 37 -1.05 -10.93 1.33
N THR A 38 -1.94 -11.92 1.32
CA THR A 38 -3.17 -11.95 2.12
C THR A 38 -2.94 -11.96 3.63
N GLY A 39 -1.78 -12.42 4.10
CA GLY A 39 -1.41 -12.40 5.53
C GLY A 39 -0.91 -11.04 6.05
N GLY A 40 -0.77 -10.03 5.16
CA GLY A 40 -0.36 -8.66 5.50
C GLY A 40 -1.54 -7.69 5.57
N THR A 41 -1.24 -6.39 5.63
CA THR A 41 -2.25 -5.32 5.79
C THR A 41 -2.77 -4.79 4.46
N TYR A 42 -1.98 -4.81 3.37
CA TYR A 42 -2.39 -4.27 2.07
C TYR A 42 -3.66 -4.92 1.54
N TYR A 43 -3.73 -6.25 1.59
CA TYR A 43 -4.86 -6.97 0.99
C TYR A 43 -6.20 -6.68 1.71
N PRO A 44 -6.36 -6.84 3.03
CA PRO A 44 -7.62 -6.55 3.69
C PRO A 44 -8.05 -5.08 3.55
N VAL A 45 -7.10 -4.13 3.58
CA VAL A 45 -7.42 -2.72 3.38
C VAL A 45 -7.75 -2.43 1.91
N GLY A 46 -7.06 -3.05 0.96
CA GLY A 46 -7.40 -2.95 -0.46
C GLY A 46 -8.81 -3.48 -0.76
N VAL A 47 -9.21 -4.60 -0.15
CA VAL A 47 -10.59 -5.11 -0.23
C VAL A 47 -11.58 -4.14 0.39
N ALA A 48 -11.23 -3.46 1.49
CA ALA A 48 -12.08 -2.44 2.10
C ALA A 48 -12.25 -1.21 1.17
N LEU A 49 -11.17 -0.74 0.53
CA LEU A 49 -11.23 0.34 -0.47
C LEU A 49 -12.08 -0.05 -1.69
N ALA A 50 -11.93 -1.29 -2.18
CA ALA A 50 -12.75 -1.84 -3.25
C ALA A 50 -14.24 -1.90 -2.85
N THR A 51 -14.55 -2.35 -1.64
CA THR A 51 -15.90 -2.35 -1.10
C THR A 51 -16.47 -0.95 -0.98
N LEU A 52 -15.67 -0.01 -0.44
CA LEU A 52 -16.06 1.41 -0.33
C LEU A 52 -16.42 1.99 -1.70
N SER A 53 -15.57 1.78 -2.72
CA SER A 53 -15.83 2.28 -4.08
C SER A 53 -17.10 1.68 -4.66
N LYS A 54 -17.32 0.39 -4.50
CA LYS A 54 -18.51 -0.31 -4.98
C LYS A 54 -19.80 0.19 -4.33
N VAL A 55 -19.76 0.51 -3.03
CA VAL A 55 -20.94 0.96 -2.28
C VAL A 55 -21.20 2.47 -2.48
N LYS A 56 -20.16 3.28 -2.52
CA LYS A 56 -20.29 4.75 -2.53
C LYS A 56 -20.17 5.38 -3.91
N LEU A 57 -19.34 4.82 -4.79
CA LEU A 57 -19.04 5.43 -6.09
C LEU A 57 -19.75 4.74 -7.26
N ALA A 58 -19.82 3.40 -7.29
CA ALA A 58 -20.42 2.69 -8.41
C ALA A 58 -21.87 3.14 -8.71
N PRO A 59 -22.77 3.35 -7.72
CA PRO A 59 -24.15 3.69 -8.00
C PRO A 59 -24.37 5.05 -8.67
N LYS A 60 -23.44 6.01 -8.49
CA LYS A 60 -23.59 7.39 -8.95
C LYS A 60 -22.50 7.81 -9.93
N GLN A 61 -21.31 7.29 -9.75
CA GLN A 61 -20.12 7.69 -10.51
C GLN A 61 -19.71 6.65 -11.54
N HIS A 62 -20.37 5.48 -11.56
CA HIS A 62 -20.00 4.35 -12.43
C HIS A 62 -18.52 3.96 -12.30
N PHE A 63 -17.99 4.05 -11.05
CA PHE A 63 -16.60 3.80 -10.70
C PHE A 63 -16.51 2.70 -9.64
N SER A 64 -15.68 1.70 -9.86
CA SER A 64 -15.39 0.66 -8.87
C SER A 64 -13.93 0.23 -8.90
N LEU A 65 -13.43 -0.26 -7.76
CA LEU A 65 -12.14 -0.93 -7.63
C LEU A 65 -12.33 -2.43 -7.42
N ALA A 66 -11.40 -3.21 -7.96
CA ALA A 66 -11.24 -4.63 -7.67
C ALA A 66 -9.85 -4.86 -7.07
N ALA A 67 -9.78 -5.30 -5.82
CA ALA A 67 -8.50 -5.57 -5.16
C ALA A 67 -7.94 -6.94 -5.57
N ILE A 68 -6.68 -6.98 -5.97
CA ILE A 68 -5.95 -8.22 -6.27
C ILE A 68 -4.75 -8.39 -5.33
N SER A 69 -4.41 -9.65 -5.02
CA SER A 69 -3.16 -9.95 -4.33
C SER A 69 -1.98 -9.95 -5.31
N SER A 70 -0.81 -9.56 -4.82
CA SER A 70 0.44 -9.53 -5.59
C SER A 70 1.64 -9.96 -4.72
N ALA A 71 2.85 -9.78 -5.22
CA ALA A 71 4.04 -9.86 -4.37
C ALA A 71 4.20 -8.62 -3.48
N GLY A 72 3.65 -7.47 -3.87
CA GLY A 72 3.79 -6.19 -3.17
C GLY A 72 4.44 -5.12 -4.03
N SER A 73 5.10 -4.14 -3.41
CA SER A 73 5.46 -2.86 -4.05
C SER A 73 6.22 -2.98 -5.37
N GLY A 74 7.18 -3.90 -5.50
CA GLY A 74 7.93 -4.05 -6.76
C GLY A 74 7.08 -4.58 -7.90
N GLU A 75 6.29 -5.65 -7.65
CA GLU A 75 5.32 -6.15 -8.64
C GLU A 75 4.24 -5.11 -8.93
N ASN A 76 3.79 -4.37 -7.91
CA ASN A 76 2.75 -3.35 -8.07
C ASN A 76 3.17 -2.22 -9.01
N VAL A 77 4.41 -1.73 -8.90
CA VAL A 77 4.93 -0.72 -9.85
C VAL A 77 4.99 -1.30 -11.26
N LYS A 78 5.39 -2.57 -11.42
CA LYS A 78 5.35 -3.24 -12.73
C LYS A 78 3.93 -3.31 -13.29
N LEU A 79 2.95 -3.75 -12.49
CA LEU A 79 1.54 -3.83 -12.90
C LEU A 79 0.98 -2.45 -13.31
N LEU A 80 1.35 -1.38 -12.59
CA LEU A 80 0.99 0.00 -12.98
C LEU A 80 1.62 0.37 -14.32
N ASN A 81 2.90 0.08 -14.54
CA ASN A 81 3.61 0.39 -15.77
C ASN A 81 3.03 -0.35 -17.00
N GLU A 82 2.63 -1.60 -16.81
CA GLU A 82 2.04 -2.45 -17.86
C GLU A 82 0.53 -2.24 -18.03
N ASN A 83 -0.07 -1.31 -17.27
CA ASN A 83 -1.51 -1.05 -17.22
C ASN A 83 -2.36 -2.28 -16.85
N GLU A 84 -1.76 -3.25 -16.15
CA GLU A 84 -2.48 -4.39 -15.57
C GLU A 84 -3.15 -4.04 -14.25
N ALA A 85 -2.71 -2.95 -13.59
CA ALA A 85 -3.40 -2.31 -12.49
C ALA A 85 -3.39 -0.79 -12.69
N GLN A 86 -4.41 -0.10 -12.20
CA GLN A 86 -4.53 1.35 -12.30
C GLN A 86 -4.22 2.02 -10.97
N PHE A 87 -4.44 1.30 -9.87
CA PHE A 87 -4.14 1.72 -8.51
C PHE A 87 -3.27 0.67 -7.81
N ALA A 88 -2.46 1.09 -6.86
CA ALA A 88 -1.64 0.18 -6.06
C ALA A 88 -1.35 0.73 -4.67
N ILE A 89 -1.13 -0.14 -3.69
CA ILE A 89 -0.55 0.23 -2.40
C ILE A 89 0.96 0.00 -2.49
N LEU A 90 1.74 1.02 -2.16
CA LEU A 90 3.20 1.01 -2.24
C LEU A 90 3.83 1.45 -0.92
N GLN A 91 5.02 0.93 -0.64
CA GLN A 91 5.93 1.49 0.37
C GLN A 91 6.52 2.82 -0.10
N GLY A 92 6.77 3.75 0.82
CA GLY A 92 7.42 5.03 0.53
C GLY A 92 8.77 4.87 -0.15
N LEU A 93 9.61 3.95 0.32
CA LEU A 93 10.90 3.62 -0.30
C LEU A 93 10.76 3.25 -1.79
N TYR A 94 9.79 2.38 -2.11
CA TYR A 94 9.56 1.97 -3.49
C TYR A 94 9.02 3.11 -4.36
N GLY A 95 8.14 3.94 -3.81
CA GLY A 95 7.67 5.15 -4.49
C GLY A 95 8.82 6.10 -4.81
N ALA A 96 9.70 6.36 -3.84
CA ALA A 96 10.88 7.21 -4.01
C ALA A 96 11.84 6.64 -5.07
N TRP A 97 12.16 5.36 -5.01
CA TRP A 97 13.01 4.71 -6.00
C TRP A 97 12.42 4.74 -7.41
N ALA A 98 11.14 4.41 -7.53
CA ALA A 98 10.44 4.43 -8.81
C ALA A 98 10.43 5.84 -9.42
N TRP A 99 10.10 6.85 -8.62
CA TRP A 99 10.05 8.24 -9.07
C TRP A 99 11.43 8.81 -9.45
N GLN A 100 12.47 8.42 -8.71
CA GLN A 100 13.83 8.94 -8.92
C GLN A 100 14.66 8.09 -9.89
N GLY A 101 14.24 6.87 -10.21
CA GLY A 101 15.01 5.91 -11.01
C GLY A 101 16.17 5.31 -10.24
N LEU A 102 15.99 5.04 -8.94
CA LEU A 102 17.00 4.49 -8.05
C LEU A 102 16.70 3.03 -7.68
N GLY A 103 17.65 2.37 -7.02
CA GLY A 103 17.50 0.99 -6.55
C GLY A 103 17.12 0.03 -7.67
N PRO A 104 16.00 -0.70 -7.59
CA PRO A 104 15.58 -1.63 -8.66
C PRO A 104 15.36 -0.96 -10.03
N TYR A 105 15.24 0.36 -10.08
CA TYR A 105 14.91 1.13 -11.29
C TYR A 105 16.12 1.82 -11.93
N GLU A 106 17.35 1.64 -11.42
CA GLU A 106 18.56 2.25 -12.01
C GLU A 106 18.72 1.95 -13.51
N LYS A 107 18.34 0.75 -13.94
CA LYS A 107 18.44 0.35 -15.37
C LYS A 107 17.25 0.78 -16.20
N SER A 108 16.04 0.79 -15.65
CA SER A 108 14.80 1.13 -16.35
C SER A 108 14.47 2.63 -16.29
N GLY A 109 15.15 3.38 -15.42
CA GLY A 109 14.94 4.80 -15.24
C GLY A 109 13.70 5.16 -14.41
N ARG A 110 13.40 6.45 -14.37
CA ARG A 110 12.30 7.03 -13.61
C ARG A 110 10.94 6.55 -14.13
N GLN A 111 10.04 6.25 -13.20
CA GLN A 111 8.67 5.81 -13.48
C GLN A 111 7.72 7.02 -13.38
N THR A 112 7.78 7.90 -14.39
CA THR A 112 7.13 9.24 -14.35
C THR A 112 5.62 9.21 -14.44
N GLN A 113 5.01 8.10 -14.83
CA GLN A 113 3.55 7.90 -14.84
C GLN A 113 2.94 7.61 -13.46
N LEU A 114 3.76 7.48 -12.42
CA LEU A 114 3.30 7.23 -11.07
C LEU A 114 2.85 8.53 -10.40
N ARG A 115 1.69 8.49 -9.73
CA ARG A 115 1.15 9.59 -8.93
C ARG A 115 0.71 9.07 -7.57
N SER A 116 0.70 9.95 -6.57
CA SER A 116 0.15 9.67 -5.25
C SER A 116 -1.31 10.10 -5.15
N VAL A 117 -2.09 9.33 -4.39
CA VAL A 117 -3.45 9.70 -3.98
C VAL A 117 -3.46 10.12 -2.52
N SER A 118 -2.92 9.30 -1.63
CA SER A 118 -2.95 9.52 -0.18
C SER A 118 -1.89 8.69 0.53
N MET A 119 -1.31 9.24 1.60
CA MET A 119 -0.65 8.46 2.62
C MET A 119 -1.69 7.63 3.37
N LEU A 120 -1.38 6.37 3.70
CA LEU A 120 -2.31 5.44 4.32
C LEU A 120 -1.95 5.19 5.79
N TRP A 121 -0.97 4.33 6.05
CA TRP A 121 -0.49 4.00 7.40
C TRP A 121 0.99 3.68 7.39
N GLN A 122 1.60 3.54 8.57
CA GLN A 122 2.99 3.17 8.71
C GLN A 122 3.23 1.68 8.42
N ASN A 123 4.19 1.41 7.56
CA ASN A 123 4.69 0.07 7.25
C ASN A 123 5.79 -0.27 8.26
N VAL A 124 5.41 -1.02 9.28
CA VAL A 124 6.22 -1.31 10.47
C VAL A 124 7.04 -2.58 10.25
N GLU A 125 8.34 -2.51 10.42
CA GLU A 125 9.22 -3.68 10.27
C GLU A 125 9.07 -4.66 11.43
N HIS A 126 9.03 -5.97 11.10
CA HIS A 126 8.97 -7.07 12.04
C HIS A 126 10.02 -8.10 11.65
N PHE A 127 11.25 -7.96 12.15
CA PHE A 127 12.26 -9.00 12.07
C PHE A 127 12.01 -10.01 13.18
N ILE A 128 11.53 -11.18 12.82
CA ILE A 128 11.13 -12.25 13.75
C ILE A 128 12.10 -13.40 13.59
N VAL A 129 12.63 -13.89 14.70
CA VAL A 129 13.54 -15.05 14.74
C VAL A 129 13.13 -16.03 15.82
N ARG A 130 13.62 -17.26 15.76
CA ARG A 130 13.52 -18.20 16.88
C ARG A 130 14.26 -17.64 18.08
N SER A 131 13.70 -17.82 19.28
CA SER A 131 14.21 -17.20 20.51
C SER A 131 15.62 -17.68 20.88
N ASP A 132 16.01 -18.91 20.50
CA ASP A 132 17.37 -19.42 20.70
C ASP A 132 18.44 -18.67 19.87
N LEU A 133 18.03 -17.93 18.85
CA LEU A 133 18.88 -17.06 18.03
C LEU A 133 18.89 -15.60 18.50
N ALA A 134 17.95 -15.19 19.36
CA ALA A 134 17.78 -13.82 19.86
C ALA A 134 18.57 -13.60 21.16
N LYS A 135 19.89 -13.46 21.07
CA LYS A 135 20.77 -13.31 22.25
C LYS A 135 20.72 -11.92 22.87
N THR A 136 20.67 -10.89 22.05
CA THR A 136 20.58 -9.48 22.47
C THR A 136 19.16 -8.96 22.46
N GLY A 137 18.27 -9.62 21.72
CA GLY A 137 16.90 -9.18 21.46
C GLY A 137 16.83 -7.98 20.52
N THR A 138 17.93 -7.62 19.87
CA THR A 138 18.00 -6.53 18.89
C THR A 138 18.34 -7.06 17.49
N VAL A 139 18.20 -6.21 16.47
CA VAL A 139 18.54 -6.58 15.09
C VAL A 139 20.02 -6.92 14.88
N SER A 140 20.91 -6.74 15.88
CA SER A 140 22.25 -7.33 15.87
C SER A 140 22.22 -8.86 15.80
N ASP A 141 21.16 -9.48 16.31
CA ASP A 141 21.01 -10.94 16.30
C ASP A 141 20.78 -11.52 14.89
N LEU A 142 20.54 -10.68 13.89
CA LEU A 142 20.52 -11.12 12.49
C LEU A 142 21.85 -11.77 12.05
N GLU A 143 22.97 -11.41 12.68
CA GLU A 143 24.27 -12.06 12.45
C GLU A 143 24.25 -13.56 12.84
N ASN A 144 23.39 -13.95 13.80
CA ASN A 144 23.24 -15.35 14.21
C ASN A 144 22.51 -16.21 13.16
N LEU A 145 21.99 -15.59 12.08
CA LEU A 145 21.27 -16.26 11.00
C LEU A 145 22.19 -16.75 9.86
N ASN A 146 23.51 -16.59 9.96
CA ASN A 146 24.44 -17.13 8.96
C ASN A 146 24.23 -18.64 8.76
N GLY A 147 23.98 -19.04 7.50
CA GLY A 147 23.64 -20.39 7.11
C GLY A 147 22.24 -20.88 7.53
N LYS A 148 21.46 -20.09 8.22
CA LYS A 148 20.07 -20.37 8.62
C LYS A 148 19.09 -19.99 7.53
N LYS A 149 17.88 -20.54 7.57
CA LYS A 149 16.82 -20.23 6.63
C LYS A 149 16.00 -19.02 7.09
N PHE A 150 15.93 -17.99 6.27
CA PHE A 150 15.21 -16.77 6.58
C PHE A 150 14.26 -16.37 5.44
N SER A 151 12.98 -16.13 5.76
CA SER A 151 12.02 -15.60 4.78
C SER A 151 12.11 -14.09 4.70
N ILE A 152 12.50 -13.59 3.54
CA ILE A 152 12.67 -12.16 3.25
C ILE A 152 11.49 -11.56 2.45
N GLY A 153 10.36 -12.29 2.37
CA GLY A 153 9.21 -11.91 1.54
C GLY A 153 9.23 -12.58 0.18
N LYS A 154 8.23 -12.29 -0.65
CA LYS A 154 8.20 -12.76 -2.05
C LYS A 154 9.28 -12.05 -2.86
N LYS A 155 9.77 -12.71 -3.92
CA LYS A 155 10.65 -12.05 -4.90
C LYS A 155 9.95 -10.81 -5.49
N ASN A 156 10.73 -9.75 -5.70
CA ASN A 156 10.25 -8.48 -6.23
C ASN A 156 9.17 -7.81 -5.35
N SER A 157 9.18 -8.12 -4.05
CA SER A 157 8.31 -7.46 -3.07
C SER A 157 9.00 -6.26 -2.42
N GLY A 158 8.19 -5.37 -1.85
CA GLY A 158 8.70 -4.32 -0.97
C GLY A 158 9.45 -4.90 0.24
N THR A 159 8.96 -6.01 0.80
CA THR A 159 9.58 -6.73 1.91
C THR A 159 10.99 -7.20 1.61
N GLU A 160 11.19 -7.83 0.45
CA GLU A 160 12.53 -8.28 0.04
C GLU A 160 13.52 -7.11 -0.02
N ASN A 161 13.15 -6.06 -0.74
CA ASN A 161 14.11 -4.99 -1.01
C ASN A 161 14.27 -4.03 0.18
N SER A 162 13.23 -3.73 0.96
CA SER A 162 13.39 -2.96 2.21
C SER A 162 14.20 -3.74 3.24
N GLY A 163 13.95 -5.05 3.37
CA GLY A 163 14.72 -5.92 4.25
C GLY A 163 16.21 -5.96 3.87
N ARG A 164 16.55 -6.10 2.59
CA ARG A 164 17.92 -6.03 2.08
C ARG A 164 18.58 -4.70 2.38
N GLN A 165 17.88 -3.61 2.13
CA GLN A 165 18.37 -2.25 2.39
C GLN A 165 18.65 -2.02 3.88
N ILE A 166 17.75 -2.46 4.75
CA ILE A 166 17.93 -2.36 6.21
C ILE A 166 19.13 -3.21 6.66
N MET A 167 19.21 -4.48 6.22
CA MET A 167 20.32 -5.37 6.55
C MET A 167 21.66 -4.79 6.07
N GLN A 168 21.73 -4.27 4.86
CA GLN A 168 22.91 -3.60 4.32
C GLN A 168 23.35 -2.41 5.19
N GLY A 169 22.40 -1.55 5.59
CA GLY A 169 22.67 -0.44 6.50
C GLY A 169 23.23 -0.91 7.86
N LEU A 170 22.74 -2.05 8.34
CA LEU A 170 23.23 -2.70 9.57
C LEU A 170 24.55 -3.49 9.38
N SER A 171 25.13 -3.48 8.18
CA SER A 171 26.32 -4.27 7.80
C SER A 171 26.10 -5.80 7.89
N VAL A 172 24.85 -6.25 7.76
CA VAL A 172 24.47 -7.66 7.67
C VAL A 172 24.30 -8.02 6.19
N ASP A 173 25.05 -9.02 5.72
CA ASP A 173 24.91 -9.53 4.35
C ASP A 173 23.81 -10.61 4.28
N PRO A 174 22.64 -10.32 3.67
CA PRO A 174 21.57 -11.29 3.58
C PRO A 174 21.91 -12.52 2.71
N GLU A 175 22.93 -12.45 1.84
CA GLU A 175 23.33 -13.60 1.01
C GLU A 175 24.03 -14.70 1.84
N GLN A 176 24.44 -14.41 3.06
CA GLN A 176 24.93 -15.41 4.01
C GLN A 176 23.80 -16.26 4.59
N PHE A 177 22.55 -15.86 4.42
CA PHE A 177 21.38 -16.64 4.83
C PHE A 177 20.95 -17.60 3.71
N LYS A 178 20.26 -18.67 4.06
CA LYS A 178 19.49 -19.48 3.10
C LYS A 178 18.14 -18.80 2.88
N LEU A 179 18.10 -17.84 1.97
CA LEU A 179 16.90 -17.03 1.73
C LEU A 179 15.74 -17.86 1.22
N ALA A 180 14.57 -17.65 1.83
CA ALA A 180 13.30 -18.20 1.42
C ALA A 180 12.40 -17.05 0.94
N PHE A 181 11.68 -17.25 -0.17
CA PHE A 181 10.85 -16.22 -0.81
C PHE A 181 9.38 -16.61 -0.73
N MET A 182 8.72 -16.15 0.31
CA MET A 182 7.33 -16.52 0.62
C MET A 182 6.49 -15.30 0.99
N GLY A 183 5.17 -15.40 0.79
CA GLY A 183 4.22 -14.44 1.38
C GLY A 183 4.08 -14.65 2.89
N TYR A 184 3.56 -13.65 3.61
CA TYR A 184 3.56 -13.60 5.08
C TYR A 184 2.88 -14.81 5.73
N GLY A 185 1.73 -15.25 5.24
CA GLY A 185 1.06 -16.44 5.76
C GLY A 185 1.89 -17.72 5.58
N GLY A 186 2.54 -17.88 4.40
CA GLY A 186 3.49 -18.97 4.15
C GLY A 186 4.69 -18.93 5.05
N SER A 187 5.25 -17.73 5.30
CA SER A 187 6.38 -17.53 6.22
C SER A 187 6.00 -17.89 7.65
N ALA A 188 4.83 -17.47 8.15
CA ALA A 188 4.35 -17.82 9.47
C ALA A 188 4.18 -19.35 9.64
N SER A 189 3.58 -20.01 8.64
CA SER A 189 3.43 -21.46 8.64
C SER A 189 4.78 -22.19 8.56
N ALA A 190 5.73 -21.69 7.77
CA ALA A 190 7.06 -22.25 7.66
C ALA A 190 7.87 -22.12 8.96
N LEU A 191 7.72 -20.97 9.66
CA LEU A 191 8.32 -20.74 10.97
C LEU A 191 7.72 -21.69 12.02
N GLN A 192 6.39 -21.81 12.04
CA GLN A 192 5.66 -22.74 12.90
C GLN A 192 6.11 -24.19 12.71
N ASN A 193 6.33 -24.61 11.47
CA ASN A 193 6.77 -25.98 11.15
C ASN A 193 8.30 -26.18 11.29
N GLY A 194 9.05 -25.17 11.74
CA GLY A 194 10.50 -25.24 11.91
C GLY A 194 11.28 -25.37 10.58
N THR A 195 10.67 -25.03 9.46
CA THR A 195 11.31 -25.10 8.13
C THR A 195 12.08 -23.83 7.78
N ILE A 196 11.88 -22.74 8.52
CA ILE A 196 12.70 -21.53 8.54
C ILE A 196 13.01 -21.11 9.98
N ASP A 197 14.07 -20.33 10.15
CA ASP A 197 14.57 -19.88 11.46
C ASP A 197 14.15 -18.44 11.78
N GLY A 198 13.68 -17.69 10.78
CA GLY A 198 13.16 -16.33 10.94
C GLY A 198 12.48 -15.80 9.70
N MET A 199 11.85 -14.65 9.84
CA MET A 199 11.13 -13.96 8.77
C MET A 199 11.12 -12.45 8.97
N ASN A 200 11.01 -11.69 7.89
CA ASN A 200 10.64 -10.26 7.91
C ASN A 200 9.24 -10.06 7.34
N THR A 201 8.42 -9.25 8.02
CA THR A 201 7.02 -9.00 7.64
C THR A 201 6.64 -7.53 7.87
N PRO A 202 7.21 -6.57 7.11
CA PRO A 202 6.84 -5.16 7.22
C PRO A 202 5.38 -4.93 6.83
N ALA A 203 4.58 -4.45 7.77
CA ALA A 203 3.15 -4.20 7.54
C ALA A 203 2.54 -3.26 8.60
N GLY A 204 1.29 -2.87 8.41
CA GLY A 204 0.52 -2.15 9.43
C GLY A 204 0.14 -3.04 10.61
N VAL A 205 0.35 -2.56 11.80
CA VAL A 205 0.15 -3.27 13.08
C VAL A 205 -1.34 -3.30 13.46
N PRO A 206 -1.89 -4.45 13.94
CA PRO A 206 -1.28 -5.78 14.02
C PRO A 206 -1.24 -6.52 12.67
N VAL A 207 -0.19 -7.30 12.43
CA VAL A 207 -0.04 -8.10 11.21
C VAL A 207 -0.65 -9.49 11.43
N GLY A 208 -1.58 -9.90 10.57
CA GLY A 208 -2.28 -11.18 10.74
C GLY A 208 -1.35 -12.39 10.81
N ALA A 209 -0.35 -12.46 9.92
CA ALA A 209 0.64 -13.54 9.92
C ALA A 209 1.53 -13.55 11.18
N VAL A 210 1.87 -12.37 11.72
CA VAL A 210 2.63 -12.27 12.99
C VAL A 210 1.77 -12.72 14.16
N THR A 211 0.50 -12.29 14.21
CA THR A 211 -0.46 -12.78 15.22
C THR A 211 -0.58 -14.30 15.20
N GLN A 212 -0.68 -14.90 14.00
CA GLN A 212 -0.73 -16.35 13.82
C GLN A 212 0.55 -17.03 14.36
N ALA A 213 1.74 -16.48 14.01
CA ALA A 213 3.01 -17.05 14.46
C ALA A 213 3.13 -17.04 15.98
N PHE A 214 2.83 -15.89 16.63
CA PHE A 214 2.88 -15.79 18.10
C PHE A 214 1.80 -16.62 18.80
N ALA A 215 0.61 -16.75 18.22
CA ALA A 215 -0.42 -17.62 18.76
C ALA A 215 -0.03 -19.11 18.77
N ALA A 216 0.80 -19.52 17.79
CA ALA A 216 1.25 -20.90 17.64
C ALA A 216 2.54 -21.22 18.42
N LEU A 217 3.48 -20.27 18.48
CA LEU A 217 4.84 -20.50 18.99
C LEU A 217 5.15 -19.77 20.30
N GLY A 218 4.35 -18.74 20.66
CA GLY A 218 4.54 -18.01 21.92
C GLY A 218 5.97 -17.52 22.10
N GLU A 219 6.60 -17.96 23.20
CA GLU A 219 7.98 -17.58 23.60
C GLU A 219 9.09 -18.22 22.74
N ASP A 220 8.77 -19.18 21.87
CA ASP A 220 9.76 -19.82 20.98
C ASP A 220 10.24 -18.88 19.85
N ILE A 221 9.58 -17.72 19.68
CA ILE A 221 9.95 -16.70 18.71
C ILE A 221 9.97 -15.31 19.36
N GLN A 222 10.77 -14.41 18.76
CA GLN A 222 10.90 -13.04 19.22
C GLN A 222 10.95 -12.06 18.05
N ILE A 223 10.31 -10.89 18.21
CA ILE A 223 10.52 -9.73 17.34
C ILE A 223 11.78 -9.01 17.83
N LEU A 224 12.75 -8.82 16.95
CA LEU A 224 13.97 -8.09 17.25
C LEU A 224 13.71 -6.59 17.32
N SER A 225 14.19 -5.93 18.37
CA SER A 225 14.09 -4.49 18.54
C SER A 225 15.23 -3.74 17.84
N PHE A 226 15.05 -2.43 17.65
CA PHE A 226 16.08 -1.52 17.15
C PHE A 226 16.52 -0.55 18.25
N THR A 227 17.82 -0.36 18.42
CA THR A 227 18.38 0.77 19.17
C THR A 227 18.38 2.03 18.29
N ASP A 228 18.50 3.22 18.90
CA ASP A 228 18.56 4.48 18.13
C ASP A 228 19.78 4.52 17.19
N ALA A 229 20.91 3.88 17.56
CA ALA A 229 22.09 3.73 16.69
C ALA A 229 21.78 2.85 15.47
N GLN A 230 21.08 1.72 15.66
CA GLN A 230 20.69 0.82 14.59
C GLN A 230 19.65 1.45 13.65
N ILE A 231 18.75 2.29 14.18
CA ILE A 231 17.81 3.08 13.35
C ILE A 231 18.59 4.02 12.43
N LYS A 232 19.59 4.72 12.96
CA LYS A 232 20.44 5.59 12.14
C LYS A 232 21.24 4.80 11.09
N GLN A 233 21.79 3.64 11.46
CA GLN A 233 22.50 2.77 10.53
C GLN A 233 21.59 2.23 9.41
N ALA A 234 20.40 1.73 9.74
CA ALA A 234 19.44 1.20 8.77
C ALA A 234 18.99 2.26 7.76
N ASN A 235 18.87 3.53 8.17
CA ASN A 235 18.55 4.65 7.29
C ASN A 235 19.68 4.97 6.31
N GLY A 236 20.94 4.91 6.73
CA GLY A 236 22.05 5.40 5.90
C GLY A 236 21.75 6.80 5.38
N ASP A 237 21.85 6.98 4.07
CA ASP A 237 21.58 8.26 3.39
C ASP A 237 20.10 8.47 3.02
N TYR A 238 19.24 7.46 3.16
CA TYR A 238 17.84 7.55 2.69
C TYR A 238 16.91 8.30 3.62
N ASN A 239 17.16 8.29 4.92
CA ASN A 239 16.34 8.94 5.96
C ASN A 239 14.82 8.68 5.81
N ILE A 240 14.45 7.45 5.49
CA ILE A 240 13.06 7.03 5.21
C ILE A 240 12.40 6.40 6.44
N TRP A 241 13.16 5.61 7.22
CA TRP A 241 12.61 4.94 8.38
C TRP A 241 12.62 5.84 9.61
N THR A 242 11.47 5.92 10.24
CA THR A 242 11.29 6.59 11.54
C THR A 242 11.16 5.57 12.66
N LYS A 243 11.54 5.96 13.87
CA LYS A 243 11.31 5.15 15.06
C LYS A 243 9.82 4.89 15.24
N TYR A 244 9.47 3.63 15.50
CA TYR A 244 8.11 3.21 15.79
C TYR A 244 8.11 2.31 17.02
N GLU A 245 7.08 2.41 17.84
CA GLU A 245 6.86 1.52 18.98
C GLU A 245 5.63 0.66 18.70
N ILE A 246 5.83 -0.66 18.61
CA ILE A 246 4.73 -1.63 18.61
C ILE A 246 4.23 -1.70 20.05
N PRO A 247 2.95 -1.35 20.32
CA PRO A 247 2.42 -1.34 21.69
C PRO A 247 2.45 -2.72 22.34
N ALA A 248 2.64 -2.77 23.64
CA ALA A 248 2.47 -3.98 24.43
C ALA A 248 1.10 -4.63 24.14
N ASN A 249 1.03 -5.95 24.24
CA ASN A 249 -0.18 -6.74 23.99
C ASN A 249 -0.77 -6.62 22.57
N THR A 250 0.05 -6.18 21.61
CA THR A 250 -0.33 -6.20 20.20
C THR A 250 -0.39 -7.62 19.64
N TYR A 251 0.54 -8.46 20.04
CA TYR A 251 0.62 -9.87 19.67
C TYR A 251 0.49 -10.77 20.91
N PRO A 252 -0.04 -12.00 20.76
CA PRO A 252 -0.18 -12.93 21.87
C PRO A 252 1.16 -13.18 22.58
N GLY A 253 1.20 -13.06 23.90
CA GLY A 253 2.40 -13.28 24.72
C GLY A 253 3.46 -12.15 24.66
N VAL A 254 3.22 -11.08 23.91
CA VAL A 254 4.13 -9.92 23.83
C VAL A 254 3.61 -8.84 24.79
N ASP A 255 4.07 -8.85 26.03
CA ASP A 255 3.59 -8.01 27.14
C ASP A 255 4.34 -6.66 27.26
N LYS A 256 5.42 -6.46 26.48
CA LYS A 256 6.23 -5.25 26.48
C LYS A 256 6.17 -4.56 25.11
N PRO A 257 6.31 -3.23 25.08
CA PRO A 257 6.44 -2.51 23.81
C PRO A 257 7.75 -2.89 23.12
N ILE A 258 7.74 -2.88 21.78
CA ILE A 258 8.92 -3.21 20.96
C ILE A 258 9.27 -1.99 20.12
N THR A 259 10.47 -1.44 20.30
CA THR A 259 11.01 -0.39 19.44
C THR A 259 11.44 -1.01 18.11
N THR A 260 10.92 -0.48 17.01
CA THR A 260 11.27 -0.86 15.65
C THR A 260 11.31 0.37 14.74
N ILE A 261 11.33 0.16 13.45
CA ILE A 261 11.31 1.22 12.43
C ILE A 261 10.10 1.07 11.51
N ALA A 262 9.66 2.18 10.96
CA ALA A 262 8.54 2.21 10.03
C ALA A 262 8.76 3.27 8.94
N GLN A 263 8.12 3.04 7.79
CA GLN A 263 8.06 3.98 6.68
C GLN A 263 6.59 4.17 6.24
N PRO A 264 6.23 5.26 5.54
CA PRO A 264 4.86 5.42 5.07
C PRO A 264 4.49 4.37 4.01
N ASN A 265 3.22 3.95 4.02
CA ASN A 265 2.57 3.34 2.86
C ASN A 265 1.66 4.38 2.22
N PHE A 266 1.53 4.35 0.90
CA PHE A 266 0.66 5.26 0.19
C PHE A 266 -0.16 4.56 -0.90
N LEU A 267 -1.29 5.14 -1.23
CA LEU A 267 -2.09 4.76 -2.38
C LEU A 267 -1.53 5.48 -3.61
N ALA A 268 -1.05 4.70 -4.55
CA ALA A 268 -0.55 5.15 -5.84
C ALA A 268 -1.59 4.94 -6.92
N VAL A 269 -1.48 5.71 -7.99
CA VAL A 269 -2.33 5.66 -9.19
C VAL A 269 -1.50 5.99 -10.43
N ARG A 270 -1.93 5.53 -11.59
CA ARG A 270 -1.39 5.97 -12.88
C ARG A 270 -1.83 7.39 -13.18
N GLU A 271 -0.98 8.17 -13.84
CA GLU A 271 -1.27 9.57 -14.21
C GLU A 271 -2.42 9.75 -15.20
N ASP A 272 -2.67 8.72 -16.05
CA ASP A 272 -3.69 8.74 -17.10
C ASP A 272 -5.11 8.41 -16.61
N ILE A 273 -5.30 8.13 -15.32
CA ILE A 273 -6.63 7.97 -14.74
C ILE A 273 -7.32 9.34 -14.65
N SER A 274 -8.63 9.37 -14.92
CA SER A 274 -9.35 10.65 -14.95
C SER A 274 -9.24 11.41 -13.63
N GLU A 275 -9.09 12.75 -13.74
CA GLU A 275 -9.06 13.64 -12.57
C GLU A 275 -10.30 13.44 -11.69
N GLU A 276 -11.48 13.31 -12.31
CA GLU A 276 -12.73 13.13 -11.58
C GLU A 276 -12.76 11.82 -10.78
N ASP A 277 -12.31 10.70 -11.37
CA ASP A 277 -12.31 9.41 -10.68
C ASP A 277 -11.39 9.40 -9.45
N VAL A 278 -10.19 9.99 -9.58
CA VAL A 278 -9.26 10.07 -8.45
C VAL A 278 -9.75 11.07 -7.39
N TYR A 279 -10.37 12.19 -7.81
CA TYR A 279 -11.00 13.11 -6.87
C TYR A 279 -12.12 12.43 -6.08
N GLN A 280 -13.03 11.73 -6.75
CA GLN A 280 -14.14 11.03 -6.10
C GLN A 280 -13.65 9.92 -5.15
N LEU A 281 -12.61 9.18 -5.54
CA LEU A 281 -12.01 8.16 -4.68
C LEU A 281 -11.39 8.80 -3.43
N THR A 282 -10.60 9.86 -3.60
CA THR A 282 -9.95 10.56 -2.48
C THR A 282 -10.99 11.09 -1.50
N LYS A 283 -12.04 11.74 -2.00
CA LYS A 283 -13.18 12.23 -1.22
C LYS A 283 -13.88 11.09 -0.48
N ALA A 284 -14.20 10.00 -1.18
CA ALA A 284 -14.88 8.85 -0.56
C ALA A 284 -14.05 8.23 0.57
N ILE A 285 -12.73 8.15 0.43
CA ILE A 285 -11.83 7.66 1.48
C ILE A 285 -11.98 8.49 2.75
N TYR A 286 -11.83 9.80 2.65
CA TYR A 286 -11.82 10.69 3.82
C TYR A 286 -13.21 10.91 4.44
N GLU A 287 -14.26 10.95 3.64
CA GLU A 287 -15.63 11.02 4.14
C GLU A 287 -16.12 9.73 4.81
N ASN A 288 -15.39 8.61 4.62
CA ASN A 288 -15.75 7.30 5.17
C ASN A 288 -14.60 6.63 5.96
N LEU A 289 -13.70 7.41 6.56
CA LEU A 289 -12.61 6.88 7.39
C LEU A 289 -13.07 5.90 8.48
N PRO A 290 -14.19 6.14 9.21
CA PRO A 290 -14.67 5.18 10.22
C PRO A 290 -14.93 3.78 9.67
N PHE A 291 -15.38 3.65 8.42
CA PHE A 291 -15.55 2.36 7.76
C PHE A 291 -14.21 1.63 7.59
N LEU A 292 -13.19 2.32 7.07
CA LEU A 292 -11.85 1.76 6.90
C LEU A 292 -11.21 1.41 8.25
N GLN A 293 -11.35 2.29 9.24
CA GLN A 293 -10.83 2.10 10.60
C GLN A 293 -11.47 0.91 11.33
N GLY A 294 -12.71 0.55 10.96
CA GLY A 294 -13.39 -0.65 11.45
C GLY A 294 -12.85 -1.95 10.86
N ILE A 295 -12.22 -1.91 9.68
CA ILE A 295 -11.70 -3.10 9.00
C ILE A 295 -10.32 -3.49 9.51
N HIS A 296 -9.41 -2.53 9.72
CA HIS A 296 -8.06 -2.81 10.19
C HIS A 296 -7.53 -1.72 11.10
N LYS A 297 -6.93 -2.09 12.23
CA LYS A 297 -6.45 -1.12 13.23
C LYS A 297 -5.39 -0.14 12.67
N ALA A 298 -4.55 -0.58 11.72
CA ALA A 298 -3.54 0.26 11.11
C ALA A 298 -4.14 1.49 10.43
N THR A 299 -5.35 1.41 9.86
CA THR A 299 -6.01 2.53 9.18
C THR A 299 -6.46 3.64 10.13
N LYS A 300 -6.38 3.43 11.45
CA LYS A 300 -6.57 4.51 12.44
C LYS A 300 -5.51 5.62 12.34
N ALA A 301 -4.37 5.33 11.69
CA ALA A 301 -3.35 6.31 11.37
C ALA A 301 -3.77 7.26 10.23
N MET A 302 -4.78 6.86 9.43
CA MET A 302 -5.30 7.67 8.34
C MET A 302 -6.11 8.84 8.90
N ALA A 303 -5.70 10.05 8.54
CA ALA A 303 -6.36 11.28 8.88
C ALA A 303 -6.17 12.28 7.74
N LEU A 304 -7.14 13.18 7.52
CA LEU A 304 -7.10 14.11 6.40
C LEU A 304 -5.85 14.99 6.42
N GLU A 305 -5.50 15.51 7.59
CA GLU A 305 -4.34 16.37 7.82
C GLU A 305 -2.99 15.66 7.62
N LYS A 306 -3.00 14.33 7.56
CA LYS A 306 -1.82 13.48 7.30
C LYS A 306 -1.80 12.91 5.89
N GLY A 307 -2.85 13.16 5.10
CA GLY A 307 -3.06 12.51 3.81
C GLY A 307 -1.95 12.72 2.78
N ILE A 308 -1.21 13.82 2.91
CA ILE A 308 -0.09 14.13 2.01
C ILE A 308 1.28 14.05 2.70
N ALA A 309 1.32 13.70 3.99
CA ALA A 309 2.56 13.69 4.75
C ALA A 309 3.51 12.58 4.30
N GLY A 310 4.73 12.94 3.92
CA GLY A 310 5.79 12.00 3.53
C GLY A 310 5.51 11.24 2.23
N LEU A 311 4.65 11.76 1.36
CA LEU A 311 4.44 11.19 0.02
C LEU A 311 5.73 11.35 -0.82
N PRO A 312 6.24 10.25 -1.41
CA PRO A 312 7.49 10.28 -2.16
C PRO A 312 7.31 10.64 -3.64
N VAL A 313 6.07 10.78 -4.09
CA VAL A 313 5.70 10.97 -5.50
C VAL A 313 4.66 12.07 -5.56
N PRO A 314 4.68 12.95 -6.58
CA PRO A 314 3.70 14.01 -6.75
C PRO A 314 2.25 13.49 -6.74
N LEU A 315 1.33 14.33 -6.28
CA LEU A 315 -0.08 14.03 -6.26
C LEU A 315 -0.67 13.92 -7.67
N HIS A 316 -1.65 13.05 -7.81
CA HIS A 316 -2.54 13.08 -8.96
C HIS A 316 -3.40 14.34 -8.92
N PRO A 317 -3.69 15.01 -10.08
CA PRO A 317 -4.51 16.24 -10.12
C PRO A 317 -5.84 16.10 -9.38
N GLY A 318 -6.52 14.97 -9.49
CA GLY A 318 -7.78 14.71 -8.78
C GLY A 318 -7.63 14.66 -7.26
N ALA A 319 -6.54 14.05 -6.76
CA ALA A 319 -6.25 14.05 -5.33
C ALA A 319 -5.90 15.47 -4.85
N ALA A 320 -5.05 16.18 -5.60
CA ALA A 320 -4.69 17.57 -5.30
C ALA A 320 -5.92 18.50 -5.26
N ARG A 321 -6.87 18.32 -6.18
CA ARG A 321 -8.13 19.07 -6.19
C ARG A 321 -8.92 18.87 -4.89
N TYR A 322 -9.08 17.63 -4.42
CA TYR A 322 -9.77 17.36 -3.17
C TYR A 322 -9.06 17.98 -1.97
N TYR A 323 -7.75 17.82 -1.85
CA TYR A 323 -6.99 18.41 -0.73
C TYR A 323 -7.10 19.93 -0.70
N LYS A 324 -7.05 20.59 -1.86
CA LYS A 324 -7.27 22.05 -1.97
C LYS A 324 -8.69 22.45 -1.54
N GLU A 325 -9.71 21.68 -1.96
CA GLU A 325 -11.12 21.92 -1.60
C GLU A 325 -11.33 21.91 -0.08
N VAL A 326 -10.65 21.00 0.62
CA VAL A 326 -10.77 20.86 2.08
C VAL A 326 -9.74 21.69 2.86
N GLY A 327 -9.00 22.57 2.21
CA GLY A 327 -8.09 23.54 2.83
C GLY A 327 -6.72 22.99 3.23
N ILE A 328 -6.31 21.86 2.66
CA ILE A 328 -4.94 21.33 2.87
C ILE A 328 -3.98 22.06 1.92
N GLU A 329 -2.97 22.70 2.48
CA GLU A 329 -1.87 23.30 1.70
C GLU A 329 -0.97 22.21 1.12
N ILE A 330 -0.78 22.21 -0.19
CA ILE A 330 0.02 21.21 -0.91
C ILE A 330 1.41 21.78 -1.16
N PRO A 331 2.48 21.15 -0.64
CA PRO A 331 3.86 21.52 -0.93
C PRO A 331 4.16 21.47 -2.44
N SER A 332 5.00 22.39 -2.92
CA SER A 332 5.33 22.51 -4.36
C SER A 332 5.90 21.22 -4.96
N GLU A 333 6.67 20.46 -4.19
CA GLU A 333 7.26 19.18 -4.62
C GLU A 333 6.22 18.08 -4.86
N LEU A 334 5.00 18.25 -4.37
CA LEU A 334 3.88 17.34 -4.63
C LEU A 334 2.96 17.81 -5.77
N ILE A 335 3.28 18.91 -6.43
CA ILE A 335 2.55 19.40 -7.58
C ILE A 335 3.33 19.01 -8.83
N VAL A 336 2.62 18.52 -9.85
CA VAL A 336 3.18 18.31 -11.20
C VAL A 336 2.80 19.52 -12.04
N ASP A 337 3.80 20.12 -12.70
CA ASP A 337 3.62 21.21 -13.67
C ASP A 337 2.96 20.70 -14.96
#